data_d8d582b874f2380b3d94c861bbd4937c
#
_entry.id   d8d582b874f2380b3d94c861bbd4937c
#
_cell.length_a   1.000
_cell.length_b   1.000
_cell.length_c   1.000
_cell.angle_alpha   90.00
_cell.angle_beta   90.00
_cell.angle_gamma   90.00
#
_symmetry.space_group_name_H-M   'P 1'
#
loop_
_entity.id
_entity.type
_entity.pdbx_description
1 polymer ?
#
loop_
_entity_poly.entity_id
_entity_poly.type
_entity_poly.pdbx_seq_one_letter_code
_entity_poly.pdbx_strand_id
1 'polypeptide(L)'
;MKKRMFIGIALLTAGLVSSCTMDPSVVDSPDKVHDPITIFSPVCELDDFIDEVHRSYPEINIEILNYNGQNTTAYTQEMFEAGDIPDIFGMTFNISKHMEVSDKLIDMSGFAFTDKYKENCLNDVITESGAIYALPSHYQCQGITYNKTLLEKHGWELPQSLDDLRELSEKAQQAGVRLALNELQFSGYGFQYLCNICDTGFLSTLDGRRWQEDFLSGRASASETPEMLECLSMLQKWRDIGMLNGDGNVINDSEQHDEYALGNTLFLLGSHNSMAGCEDEFGLMPYLSEDGKQNVYILNVRRYYAMSRTLQQPGNEQKLRDAMHVMEVLSTVEGMNALGGDALKSSSLLPLKNAPISEDNCYYAITEEFSTGHTAPFIYSGWENAIVSVGDVMTSFILGDAELEDVVKIIDASQNDIVNDITETYTTVTEHIGQEDCARLVGKAFAQATGSDLALVSLGKWIPGHISTQNTQGVSGSLYPGEITEQQLCAITPTGWKDTIKTVTLTGARINELVRQGFDLYGDGKTYPYILVTKKGFSLEPDKTYKLAICGATDAVEAEGNILDSGIAGLESVEEMMSAYESFSAKDIIWE
;
A
#
# COMPACT_ATOMS: atom_id res chain seq x y z
N MET A 1 -14.27 -13.03 74.01
CA MET A 1 -14.45 -14.20 73.16
C MET A 1 -15.75 -14.03 72.34
N LYS A 2 -15.69 -13.61 71.11
CA LYS A 2 -16.79 -13.72 70.11
C LYS A 2 -16.12 -13.82 68.79
N LYS A 3 -16.17 -15.01 68.14
CA LYS A 3 -15.80 -15.27 66.79
C LYS A 3 -16.80 -14.56 65.89
N ARG A 4 -16.32 -13.70 64.94
CA ARG A 4 -17.08 -13.21 63.81
C ARG A 4 -16.68 -14.03 62.58
N MET A 5 -17.66 -14.77 62.09
CA MET A 5 -17.62 -15.54 60.86
C MET A 5 -17.87 -14.56 59.69
N PHE A 6 -16.90 -14.37 58.81
CA PHE A 6 -17.10 -13.66 57.55
C PHE A 6 -17.59 -14.67 56.51
N ILE A 7 -18.82 -14.48 56.05
CA ILE A 7 -19.36 -15.17 54.88
C ILE A 7 -18.95 -14.36 53.69
N GLY A 8 -18.00 -14.89 52.92
CA GLY A 8 -17.65 -14.36 51.58
C GLY A 8 -18.68 -14.84 50.56
N ILE A 9 -19.43 -13.91 50.00
CA ILE A 9 -20.27 -14.15 48.84
C ILE A 9 -19.34 -14.07 47.62
N ALA A 10 -19.02 -15.22 47.03
CA ALA A 10 -18.41 -15.31 45.74
C ALA A 10 -19.52 -15.11 44.69
N LEU A 11 -19.54 -13.92 44.05
CA LEU A 11 -20.30 -13.73 42.82
C LEU A 11 -19.52 -14.44 41.69
N LEU A 12 -20.03 -15.61 41.31
CA LEU A 12 -19.69 -16.20 40.01
C LEU A 12 -20.36 -15.38 38.92
N THR A 13 -19.61 -14.49 38.28
CA THR A 13 -19.97 -14.02 36.97
C THR A 13 -19.61 -15.13 35.98
N ALA A 14 -20.61 -15.94 35.62
CA ALA A 14 -20.52 -16.83 34.48
C ALA A 14 -20.51 -15.96 33.21
N GLY A 15 -19.32 -15.62 32.73
CA GLY A 15 -19.14 -15.14 31.38
C GLY A 15 -19.60 -16.27 30.43
N LEU A 16 -20.68 -16.03 29.74
CA LEU A 16 -21.08 -16.85 28.59
C LEU A 16 -19.99 -16.69 27.51
N VAL A 17 -18.99 -17.55 27.57
CA VAL A 17 -18.18 -17.86 26.41
C VAL A 17 -19.11 -18.62 25.47
N SER A 18 -19.76 -17.90 24.55
CA SER A 18 -20.46 -18.50 23.44
C SER A 18 -19.40 -19.07 22.51
N SER A 19 -18.92 -20.28 22.83
CA SER A 19 -18.24 -21.10 21.84
C SER A 19 -19.27 -21.37 20.76
N CYS A 20 -19.11 -20.81 19.57
CA CYS A 20 -19.82 -21.24 18.38
C CYS A 20 -19.42 -22.70 18.11
N THR A 21 -20.09 -23.64 18.76
CA THR A 21 -20.08 -25.03 18.29
C THR A 21 -21.01 -25.06 17.08
N MET A 22 -20.42 -25.05 15.89
CA MET A 22 -21.16 -25.31 14.65
C MET A 22 -21.86 -26.67 14.74
N ASP A 23 -23.13 -26.68 14.41
CA ASP A 23 -23.89 -27.92 14.23
C ASP A 23 -23.37 -28.65 12.96
N PRO A 24 -22.74 -29.81 13.09
CA PRO A 24 -22.17 -30.52 11.92
C PRO A 24 -23.24 -31.14 11.00
N SER A 25 -24.52 -30.84 11.18
CA SER A 25 -25.62 -31.50 10.45
C SER A 25 -26.11 -30.72 9.21
N VAL A 26 -25.58 -29.55 8.90
CA VAL A 26 -25.88 -28.85 7.63
C VAL A 26 -24.91 -29.33 6.57
N VAL A 27 -25.26 -30.44 5.91
CA VAL A 27 -24.55 -30.89 4.69
C VAL A 27 -25.09 -30.04 3.54
N ASP A 28 -24.35 -29.08 3.07
CA ASP A 28 -24.68 -28.33 1.86
C ASP A 28 -24.71 -29.27 0.65
N SER A 29 -25.62 -29.01 -0.26
CA SER A 29 -25.66 -29.73 -1.54
C SER A 29 -24.46 -29.25 -2.39
N PRO A 30 -23.60 -30.14 -2.87
CA PRO A 30 -22.34 -29.77 -3.57
C PRO A 30 -22.54 -29.10 -4.94
N ASP A 31 -23.77 -28.83 -5.35
CA ASP A 31 -24.09 -28.30 -6.69
C ASP A 31 -24.59 -26.84 -6.69
N LYS A 32 -24.59 -26.14 -5.54
CA LYS A 32 -25.06 -24.76 -5.47
C LYS A 32 -23.91 -23.81 -5.14
N VAL A 33 -23.56 -22.95 -6.10
CA VAL A 33 -22.64 -21.83 -5.88
C VAL A 33 -23.24 -20.92 -4.81
N HIS A 34 -22.45 -20.58 -3.80
CA HIS A 34 -22.84 -19.72 -2.69
C HIS A 34 -22.96 -18.26 -3.11
N ASP A 35 -23.65 -17.47 -2.31
CA ASP A 35 -23.63 -16.00 -2.45
C ASP A 35 -22.17 -15.50 -2.30
N PRO A 36 -21.74 -14.51 -3.09
CA PRO A 36 -20.34 -14.12 -3.12
C PRO A 36 -19.84 -13.59 -1.79
N ILE A 37 -18.59 -13.98 -1.44
CA ILE A 37 -17.77 -13.34 -0.43
C ILE A 37 -17.04 -12.20 -1.11
N THR A 38 -17.19 -11.00 -0.56
CA THR A 38 -16.48 -9.82 -1.02
C THR A 38 -15.10 -9.73 -0.35
N ILE A 39 -14.05 -9.60 -1.14
CA ILE A 39 -12.69 -9.39 -0.66
C ILE A 39 -12.18 -8.06 -1.19
N PHE A 40 -11.87 -7.11 -0.31
CA PHE A 40 -11.10 -5.95 -0.68
C PHE A 40 -9.62 -6.31 -0.55
N SER A 41 -8.89 -6.17 -1.65
CA SER A 41 -7.44 -6.31 -1.63
C SER A 41 -6.82 -5.23 -2.51
N PRO A 42 -6.00 -4.37 -1.93
CA PRO A 42 -5.27 -3.37 -2.71
C PRO A 42 -4.11 -3.98 -3.53
N VAL A 43 -3.88 -5.28 -3.42
CA VAL A 43 -3.01 -6.05 -4.32
C VAL A 43 -3.92 -6.96 -5.12
N CYS A 44 -3.84 -6.91 -6.40
CA CYS A 44 -4.86 -7.45 -7.28
C CYS A 44 -4.45 -8.73 -8.03
N GLU A 45 -3.37 -9.41 -7.66
CA GLU A 45 -3.02 -10.71 -8.25
C GLU A 45 -3.64 -11.84 -7.42
N LEU A 46 -4.96 -11.95 -7.47
CA LEU A 46 -5.71 -12.91 -6.65
C LEU A 46 -6.19 -14.14 -7.42
N ASP A 47 -5.93 -14.26 -8.71
CA ASP A 47 -6.38 -15.39 -9.51
C ASP A 47 -5.85 -16.72 -8.96
N ASP A 48 -4.55 -16.80 -8.73
CA ASP A 48 -3.93 -18.01 -8.15
C ASP A 48 -4.45 -18.31 -6.74
N PHE A 49 -4.76 -17.27 -5.96
CA PHE A 49 -5.34 -17.44 -4.63
C PHE A 49 -6.77 -17.95 -4.69
N ILE A 50 -7.57 -17.45 -5.62
CA ILE A 50 -8.94 -17.93 -5.85
C ILE A 50 -8.91 -19.39 -6.32
N ASP A 51 -7.98 -19.74 -7.21
CA ASP A 51 -7.79 -21.12 -7.65
C ASP A 51 -7.37 -22.02 -6.48
N GLU A 52 -6.55 -21.53 -5.54
CA GLU A 52 -6.18 -22.29 -4.34
C GLU A 52 -7.38 -22.49 -3.41
N VAL A 53 -8.23 -21.48 -3.23
CA VAL A 53 -9.49 -21.62 -2.48
C VAL A 53 -10.39 -22.65 -3.15
N HIS A 54 -10.57 -22.58 -4.46
CA HIS A 54 -11.44 -23.49 -5.21
C HIS A 54 -10.95 -24.94 -5.25
N ARG A 55 -9.65 -25.20 -5.04
CA ARG A 55 -9.14 -26.58 -4.89
C ARG A 55 -9.75 -27.29 -3.69
N SER A 56 -10.00 -26.56 -2.60
CA SER A 56 -10.55 -27.13 -1.36
C SER A 56 -12.04 -26.86 -1.20
N TYR A 57 -12.52 -25.72 -1.73
CA TYR A 57 -13.88 -25.21 -1.55
C TYR A 57 -14.44 -24.66 -2.87
N PRO A 58 -14.75 -25.54 -3.85
CA PRO A 58 -15.17 -25.12 -5.19
C PRO A 58 -16.54 -24.42 -5.23
N GLU A 59 -17.34 -24.53 -4.16
CA GLU A 59 -18.65 -23.89 -4.02
C GLU A 59 -18.57 -22.42 -3.61
N ILE A 60 -17.42 -21.95 -3.06
CA ILE A 60 -17.25 -20.57 -2.61
C ILE A 60 -17.14 -19.67 -3.82
N ASN A 61 -18.03 -18.68 -3.88
CA ASN A 61 -17.95 -17.60 -4.86
C ASN A 61 -17.21 -16.40 -4.27
N ILE A 62 -16.23 -15.85 -4.97
CA ILE A 62 -15.42 -14.73 -4.50
C ILE A 62 -15.59 -13.57 -5.46
N GLU A 63 -15.91 -12.40 -4.91
CA GLU A 63 -15.94 -11.12 -5.60
C GLU A 63 -14.82 -10.22 -5.05
N ILE A 64 -13.92 -9.80 -5.93
CA ILE A 64 -12.81 -8.92 -5.56
C ILE A 64 -13.22 -7.47 -5.75
N LEU A 65 -13.10 -6.69 -4.68
CA LEU A 65 -13.22 -5.24 -4.72
C LEU A 65 -11.84 -4.65 -4.97
N ASN A 66 -11.64 -4.12 -6.17
CA ASN A 66 -10.38 -3.55 -6.59
C ASN A 66 -10.28 -2.07 -6.21
N TYR A 67 -9.08 -1.61 -5.86
CA TYR A 67 -8.76 -0.21 -5.67
C TYR A 67 -7.44 0.11 -6.38
N ASN A 68 -7.46 1.15 -7.18
CA ASN A 68 -6.33 1.62 -7.98
C ASN A 68 -6.09 3.14 -7.84
N GLY A 69 -6.80 3.78 -6.92
CA GLY A 69 -6.54 5.16 -6.55
C GLY A 69 -5.22 5.31 -5.80
N GLN A 70 -4.83 6.54 -5.61
CA GLN A 70 -3.63 6.86 -4.84
C GLN A 70 -3.89 6.75 -3.34
N ASN A 71 -2.79 6.70 -2.57
CA ASN A 71 -2.82 6.59 -1.12
C ASN A 71 -3.77 5.51 -0.57
N THR A 72 -3.48 4.26 -0.93
CA THR A 72 -4.26 3.09 -0.51
C THR A 72 -4.48 3.02 1.00
N THR A 73 -3.50 3.45 1.79
CA THR A 73 -3.58 3.44 3.26
C THR A 73 -4.69 4.37 3.75
N ALA A 74 -4.71 5.61 3.28
CA ALA A 74 -5.73 6.57 3.66
C ALA A 74 -7.13 6.12 3.20
N TYR A 75 -7.24 5.64 1.97
CA TYR A 75 -8.53 5.17 1.45
C TYR A 75 -9.09 3.97 2.25
N THR A 76 -8.24 2.99 2.59
CA THR A 76 -8.68 1.86 3.43
C THR A 76 -9.04 2.28 4.84
N GLN A 77 -8.39 3.30 5.37
CA GLN A 77 -8.76 3.88 6.66
C GLN A 77 -10.13 4.57 6.60
N GLU A 78 -10.42 5.34 5.57
CA GLU A 78 -11.73 5.95 5.35
C GLU A 78 -12.85 4.91 5.21
N MET A 79 -12.61 3.83 4.43
CA MET A 79 -13.54 2.69 4.35
C MET A 79 -13.84 2.11 5.73
N PHE A 80 -12.80 1.88 6.52
CA PHE A 80 -12.92 1.35 7.88
C PHE A 80 -13.71 2.31 8.78
N GLU A 81 -13.39 3.58 8.80
CA GLU A 81 -14.04 4.61 9.61
C GLU A 81 -15.52 4.76 9.23
N ALA A 82 -15.81 4.77 7.94
CA ALA A 82 -17.18 4.82 7.41
C ALA A 82 -18.00 3.54 7.70
N GLY A 83 -17.35 2.44 8.07
CA GLY A 83 -18.00 1.14 8.26
C GLY A 83 -18.33 0.41 6.96
N ASP A 84 -17.79 0.85 5.84
CA ASP A 84 -17.89 0.19 4.54
C ASP A 84 -16.85 -0.93 4.43
N ILE A 85 -17.06 -1.96 5.23
CA ILE A 85 -16.10 -3.05 5.41
C ILE A 85 -16.63 -4.29 4.68
N PRO A 86 -15.94 -4.78 3.63
CA PRO A 86 -16.31 -6.01 2.93
C PRO A 86 -16.14 -7.25 3.83
N ASP A 87 -16.61 -8.39 3.36
CA ASP A 87 -16.59 -9.65 4.14
C ASP A 87 -15.16 -9.99 4.60
N ILE A 88 -14.16 -9.85 3.70
CA ILE A 88 -12.74 -9.92 4.03
C ILE A 88 -12.08 -8.60 3.62
N PHE A 89 -11.43 -7.97 4.57
CA PHE A 89 -10.85 -6.65 4.41
C PHE A 89 -9.32 -6.69 4.46
N GLY A 90 -8.70 -6.44 3.30
CA GLY A 90 -7.25 -6.30 3.18
C GLY A 90 -6.82 -4.84 3.46
N MET A 91 -5.91 -4.65 4.40
CA MET A 91 -5.45 -3.33 4.85
C MET A 91 -3.93 -3.22 4.72
N THR A 92 -3.45 -2.00 4.52
CA THR A 92 -2.02 -1.67 4.53
C THR A 92 -1.51 -1.17 5.88
N PHE A 93 -2.41 -0.84 6.80
CA PHE A 93 -2.09 -0.32 8.13
C PHE A 93 -2.48 -1.32 9.23
N ASN A 94 -1.85 -1.20 10.38
CA ASN A 94 -2.16 -2.02 11.54
C ASN A 94 -3.40 -1.49 12.27
N ILE A 95 -4.52 -2.17 12.10
CA ILE A 95 -5.81 -1.81 12.70
C ILE A 95 -5.91 -2.11 14.20
N SER A 96 -5.01 -2.92 14.76
CA SER A 96 -5.14 -3.44 16.14
C SER A 96 -5.22 -2.36 17.22
N LYS A 97 -4.71 -1.16 16.94
CA LYS A 97 -4.73 -0.01 17.85
C LYS A 97 -5.95 0.91 17.68
N HIS A 98 -6.81 0.65 16.70
CA HIS A 98 -7.98 1.49 16.46
C HIS A 98 -9.05 1.25 17.53
N MET A 99 -9.64 2.33 18.09
CA MET A 99 -10.59 2.22 19.21
C MET A 99 -11.87 1.44 18.87
N GLU A 100 -12.35 1.53 17.63
CA GLU A 100 -13.60 0.90 17.18
C GLU A 100 -13.42 -0.47 16.55
N VAL A 101 -12.22 -1.05 16.59
CA VAL A 101 -11.90 -2.29 15.90
C VAL A 101 -12.82 -3.45 16.31
N SER A 102 -13.13 -3.57 17.61
CA SER A 102 -14.01 -4.62 18.15
C SER A 102 -15.46 -4.52 17.69
N ASP A 103 -15.89 -3.33 17.30
CA ASP A 103 -17.26 -3.11 16.83
C ASP A 103 -17.44 -3.44 15.35
N LYS A 104 -16.35 -3.42 14.59
CA LYS A 104 -16.33 -3.54 13.13
C LYS A 104 -15.76 -4.87 12.63
N LEU A 105 -14.82 -5.49 13.36
CA LEU A 105 -14.12 -6.71 12.96
C LEU A 105 -14.34 -7.87 13.92
N ILE A 106 -14.14 -9.09 13.43
CA ILE A 106 -14.22 -10.34 14.20
C ILE A 106 -12.89 -10.56 14.93
N ASP A 107 -12.96 -10.87 16.24
CA ASP A 107 -11.79 -11.37 16.97
C ASP A 107 -11.46 -12.79 16.49
N MET A 108 -10.28 -12.94 15.91
CA MET A 108 -9.79 -14.20 15.35
C MET A 108 -8.85 -14.96 16.30
N SER A 109 -8.62 -14.50 17.52
CA SER A 109 -7.70 -15.12 18.48
C SER A 109 -8.06 -16.58 18.83
N GLY A 110 -9.34 -16.96 18.71
CA GLY A 110 -9.85 -18.31 18.99
C GLY A 110 -9.93 -19.24 17.77
N PHE A 111 -9.53 -18.82 16.57
CA PHE A 111 -9.63 -19.64 15.39
C PHE A 111 -8.38 -20.49 15.17
N ALA A 112 -8.55 -21.75 14.74
CA ALA A 112 -7.47 -22.70 14.52
C ALA A 112 -6.43 -22.24 13.46
N PHE A 113 -6.83 -21.42 12.50
CA PHE A 113 -5.92 -20.87 11.50
C PHE A 113 -4.96 -19.84 12.12
N THR A 114 -5.36 -19.12 13.17
CA THR A 114 -4.48 -18.16 13.88
C THR A 114 -3.33 -18.87 14.60
N ASP A 115 -3.54 -20.10 15.07
CA ASP A 115 -2.49 -20.91 15.69
C ASP A 115 -1.34 -21.28 14.74
N LYS A 116 -1.55 -21.17 13.43
CA LYS A 116 -0.52 -21.44 12.41
C LYS A 116 0.54 -20.34 12.33
N TYR A 117 0.28 -19.16 12.86
CA TYR A 117 1.19 -18.00 12.80
C TYR A 117 2.29 -18.08 13.85
N LYS A 118 3.47 -17.54 13.53
CA LYS A 118 4.57 -17.35 14.47
C LYS A 118 4.16 -16.32 15.53
N GLU A 119 4.52 -16.55 16.79
CA GLU A 119 4.15 -15.66 17.91
C GLU A 119 4.69 -14.24 17.71
N ASN A 120 5.94 -14.11 17.27
CA ASN A 120 6.55 -12.80 17.00
C ASN A 120 5.82 -12.02 15.90
N CYS A 121 5.23 -12.70 14.92
CA CYS A 121 4.44 -12.07 13.86
C CYS A 121 3.04 -11.62 14.34
N LEU A 122 2.54 -12.18 15.43
CA LEU A 122 1.27 -11.78 16.03
C LEU A 122 1.43 -10.65 17.07
N ASN A 123 2.65 -10.39 17.55
CA ASN A 123 2.89 -9.36 18.59
C ASN A 123 2.45 -7.95 18.14
N ASP A 124 2.52 -7.66 16.83
CA ASP A 124 2.12 -6.35 16.31
C ASP A 124 0.60 -6.19 16.21
N VAL A 125 -0.14 -7.30 16.14
CA VAL A 125 -1.60 -7.30 15.91
C VAL A 125 -2.41 -7.75 17.13
N ILE A 126 -1.77 -8.32 18.14
CA ILE A 126 -2.45 -8.70 19.39
C ILE A 126 -2.73 -7.46 20.24
N THR A 127 -3.96 -7.33 20.71
CA THR A 127 -4.36 -6.24 21.61
C THR A 127 -3.95 -6.55 23.06
N GLU A 128 -4.04 -5.57 23.93
CA GLU A 128 -3.82 -5.76 25.38
C GLU A 128 -4.77 -6.79 26.00
N SER A 129 -5.97 -6.95 25.45
CA SER A 129 -6.93 -7.97 25.87
C SER A 129 -6.64 -9.36 25.34
N GLY A 130 -5.66 -9.52 24.44
CA GLY A 130 -5.32 -10.76 23.76
C GLY A 130 -6.16 -11.05 22.52
N ALA A 131 -7.01 -10.11 22.09
CA ALA A 131 -7.78 -10.24 20.86
C ALA A 131 -6.91 -9.97 19.61
N ILE A 132 -7.24 -10.62 18.49
CA ILE A 132 -6.55 -10.48 17.19
C ILE A 132 -7.61 -10.19 16.13
N TYR A 133 -7.62 -8.96 15.60
CA TYR A 133 -8.62 -8.51 14.63
C TYR A 133 -8.13 -8.55 13.19
N ALA A 134 -6.82 -8.68 12.98
CA ALA A 134 -6.23 -8.79 11.66
C ALA A 134 -5.05 -9.77 11.68
N LEU A 135 -4.82 -10.47 10.59
CA LEU A 135 -3.69 -11.39 10.42
C LEU A 135 -2.73 -10.84 9.37
N PRO A 136 -1.41 -10.83 9.67
CA PRO A 136 -0.41 -10.37 8.73
C PRO A 136 -0.27 -11.34 7.56
N SER A 137 -0.04 -10.81 6.35
CA SER A 137 0.33 -11.58 5.19
C SER A 137 1.86 -11.68 5.06
N HIS A 138 2.41 -11.40 3.90
CA HIS A 138 3.84 -11.45 3.65
C HIS A 138 4.60 -10.34 4.39
N TYR A 139 5.82 -10.67 4.84
CA TYR A 139 6.82 -9.71 5.25
C TYR A 139 7.77 -9.43 4.11
N GLN A 140 8.01 -8.17 3.84
CA GLN A 140 9.14 -7.70 3.02
C GLN A 140 10.25 -7.23 3.94
N CYS A 141 11.47 -7.55 3.58
CA CYS A 141 12.65 -7.08 4.26
C CYS A 141 13.32 -6.00 3.40
N GLN A 142 13.57 -4.86 3.98
CA GLN A 142 14.37 -3.81 3.36
C GLN A 142 15.76 -3.81 3.97
N GLY A 143 16.73 -3.65 3.13
CA GLY A 143 18.14 -3.51 3.44
C GLY A 143 18.84 -2.84 2.28
N ILE A 144 20.14 -2.98 2.20
CA ILE A 144 20.96 -2.44 1.13
C ILE A 144 21.39 -3.60 0.24
N THR A 145 21.02 -3.57 -1.03
CA THR A 145 21.50 -4.57 -2.00
C THR A 145 22.98 -4.33 -2.27
N TYR A 146 23.79 -5.37 -2.24
CA TYR A 146 25.20 -5.30 -2.58
C TYR A 146 25.60 -6.30 -3.66
N ASN A 147 26.57 -5.92 -4.50
CA ASN A 147 27.13 -6.78 -5.54
C ASN A 147 28.22 -7.69 -4.93
N LYS A 148 27.87 -8.94 -4.70
CA LYS A 148 28.75 -9.94 -4.11
C LYS A 148 29.92 -10.29 -5.04
N THR A 149 29.64 -10.48 -6.33
CA THR A 149 30.65 -10.78 -7.35
C THR A 149 31.72 -9.70 -7.40
N LEU A 150 31.31 -8.42 -7.31
CA LEU A 150 32.24 -7.29 -7.35
C LEU A 150 33.11 -7.23 -6.09
N LEU A 151 32.55 -7.48 -4.90
CA LEU A 151 33.32 -7.58 -3.65
C LEU A 151 34.36 -8.70 -3.75
N GLU A 152 33.96 -9.90 -4.16
CA GLU A 152 34.85 -11.06 -4.30
C GLU A 152 35.94 -10.83 -5.33
N LYS A 153 35.62 -10.23 -6.47
CA LYS A 153 36.58 -9.88 -7.54
C LYS A 153 37.72 -9.00 -7.03
N HIS A 154 37.43 -8.08 -6.13
CA HIS A 154 38.43 -7.17 -5.55
C HIS A 154 39.02 -7.68 -4.23
N GLY A 155 38.53 -8.77 -3.67
CA GLY A 155 38.93 -9.29 -2.37
C GLY A 155 38.54 -8.35 -1.22
N TRP A 156 37.42 -7.66 -1.36
CA TRP A 156 36.88 -6.77 -0.33
C TRP A 156 35.89 -7.51 0.55
N GLU A 157 35.86 -7.14 1.82
CA GLU A 157 34.91 -7.68 2.80
C GLU A 157 33.65 -6.81 2.85
N LEU A 158 32.50 -7.42 3.18
CA LEU A 158 31.25 -6.71 3.39
C LEU A 158 31.35 -5.88 4.67
N PRO A 159 31.08 -4.54 4.63
CA PRO A 159 31.22 -3.68 5.79
C PRO A 159 30.19 -4.04 6.88
N GLN A 160 30.61 -3.96 8.14
CA GLN A 160 29.80 -4.23 9.32
C GLN A 160 29.55 -2.97 10.16
N SER A 161 30.21 -1.86 9.84
CA SER A 161 30.13 -0.56 10.53
C SER A 161 30.33 0.59 9.53
N LEU A 162 30.05 1.82 9.95
CA LEU A 162 30.35 2.99 9.10
C LEU A 162 31.84 3.20 8.89
N ASP A 163 32.70 2.78 9.81
CA ASP A 163 34.14 2.87 9.63
C ASP A 163 34.62 1.91 8.54
N ASP A 164 34.14 0.65 8.55
CA ASP A 164 34.43 -0.31 7.47
C ASP A 164 33.91 0.19 6.12
N LEU A 165 32.72 0.80 6.13
CA LEU A 165 32.11 1.36 4.91
C LEU A 165 32.93 2.52 4.34
N ARG A 166 33.50 3.38 5.21
CA ARG A 166 34.40 4.46 4.80
C ARG A 166 35.68 3.92 4.17
N GLU A 167 36.28 2.89 4.78
CA GLU A 167 37.47 2.26 4.20
C GLU A 167 37.15 1.59 2.84
N LEU A 168 35.99 0.99 2.71
CA LEU A 168 35.55 0.38 1.45
C LEU A 168 35.30 1.45 0.38
N SER A 169 34.72 2.59 0.75
CA SER A 169 34.51 3.73 -0.14
C SER A 169 35.83 4.24 -0.75
N GLU A 170 36.87 4.38 0.07
CA GLU A 170 38.20 4.76 -0.40
C GLU A 170 38.82 3.75 -1.37
N LYS A 171 38.67 2.46 -1.08
CA LYS A 171 39.11 1.37 -1.97
C LYS A 171 38.34 1.35 -3.29
N ALA A 172 37.01 1.55 -3.25
CA ALA A 172 36.16 1.61 -4.42
C ALA A 172 36.55 2.78 -5.33
N GLN A 173 36.73 3.96 -4.75
CA GLN A 173 37.18 5.16 -5.47
C GLN A 173 38.54 4.94 -6.17
N GLN A 174 39.51 4.32 -5.49
CA GLN A 174 40.83 4.02 -6.06
C GLN A 174 40.77 3.01 -7.21
N ALA A 175 39.78 2.10 -7.16
CA ALA A 175 39.55 1.09 -8.19
C ALA A 175 38.67 1.58 -9.34
N GLY A 176 38.10 2.80 -9.26
CA GLY A 176 37.15 3.32 -10.24
C GLY A 176 35.79 2.62 -10.20
N VAL A 177 35.42 2.05 -9.04
CA VAL A 177 34.13 1.40 -8.79
C VAL A 177 33.21 2.41 -8.12
N ARG A 178 31.96 2.50 -8.59
CA ARG A 178 30.92 3.33 -7.96
C ARG A 178 30.52 2.71 -6.63
N LEU A 179 30.46 3.53 -5.56
CA LEU A 179 30.08 3.02 -4.24
C LEU A 179 28.61 2.67 -4.18
N ALA A 180 27.72 3.60 -4.53
CA ALA A 180 26.28 3.39 -4.40
C ALA A 180 25.48 4.11 -5.49
N LEU A 181 24.29 3.58 -5.77
CA LEU A 181 23.17 4.25 -6.46
C LEU A 181 22.00 4.39 -5.50
N ASN A 182 21.30 5.51 -5.58
CA ASN A 182 20.11 5.82 -4.78
C ASN A 182 18.91 6.05 -5.69
N GLU A 183 17.79 5.43 -5.40
CA GLU A 183 16.52 5.80 -6.00
C GLU A 183 16.02 7.12 -5.39
N LEU A 184 15.84 8.16 -6.21
CA LEU A 184 15.47 9.51 -5.77
C LEU A 184 14.30 10.11 -6.54
N GLN A 185 13.63 9.31 -7.38
CA GLN A 185 12.57 9.80 -8.28
C GLN A 185 11.28 10.17 -7.56
N PHE A 186 11.04 9.56 -6.41
CA PHE A 186 9.86 9.81 -5.59
C PHE A 186 10.28 10.28 -4.20
N SER A 187 9.60 11.30 -3.69
CA SER A 187 9.82 11.84 -2.33
C SER A 187 9.81 10.74 -1.25
N GLY A 188 8.99 9.70 -1.44
CA GLY A 188 8.93 8.55 -0.55
C GLY A 188 10.27 7.86 -0.32
N TYR A 189 11.18 7.81 -1.28
CA TYR A 189 12.51 7.23 -1.10
C TYR A 189 13.39 8.07 -0.16
N GLY A 190 13.40 9.40 -0.32
CA GLY A 190 14.11 10.29 0.60
C GLY A 190 13.63 10.12 2.04
N PHE A 191 12.32 10.08 2.24
CA PHE A 191 11.72 9.80 3.56
C PHE A 191 12.12 8.42 4.10
N GLN A 192 12.10 7.40 3.25
CA GLN A 192 12.50 6.04 3.61
C GLN A 192 13.96 5.96 4.08
N TYR A 193 14.89 6.63 3.39
CA TYR A 193 16.30 6.64 3.80
C TYR A 193 16.47 7.30 5.15
N LEU A 194 15.76 8.40 5.41
CA LEU A 194 15.76 9.03 6.73
C LEU A 194 15.33 8.03 7.80
N CYS A 195 14.17 7.42 7.65
CA CYS A 195 13.62 6.50 8.64
C CYS A 195 14.54 5.28 8.84
N ASN A 196 14.98 4.63 7.76
CA ASN A 196 15.77 3.41 7.82
C ASN A 196 17.16 3.64 8.45
N ILE A 197 17.79 4.78 8.15
CA ILE A 197 19.09 5.14 8.76
C ILE A 197 18.89 5.51 10.24
N CYS A 198 17.83 6.24 10.59
CA CYS A 198 17.51 6.56 11.98
C CYS A 198 17.08 5.35 12.82
N ASP A 199 16.58 4.30 12.19
CA ASP A 199 16.28 3.01 12.86
C ASP A 199 17.56 2.24 13.28
N THR A 200 18.74 2.60 12.75
CA THR A 200 20.02 2.08 13.27
C THR A 200 20.39 2.67 14.64
N GLY A 201 19.55 3.52 15.22
CA GLY A 201 19.79 4.22 16.48
C GLY A 201 18.51 4.46 17.25
N PHE A 202 18.21 5.74 17.51
CA PHE A 202 17.15 6.15 18.44
C PHE A 202 15.75 5.64 18.07
N LEU A 203 15.35 5.72 16.78
CA LEU A 203 13.97 5.39 16.39
C LEU A 203 13.60 3.92 16.61
N SER A 204 14.55 2.98 16.60
CA SER A 204 14.29 1.57 16.91
C SER A 204 14.19 1.28 18.41
N THR A 205 14.59 2.21 19.27
CA THR A 205 14.52 2.04 20.73
C THR A 205 13.11 2.28 21.27
N LEU A 206 12.85 1.80 22.50
CA LEU A 206 11.57 2.05 23.18
C LEU A 206 11.32 3.56 23.40
N ASP A 207 12.36 4.32 23.74
CA ASP A 207 12.24 5.76 23.92
C ASP A 207 12.03 6.48 22.60
N GLY A 208 12.64 6.01 21.50
CA GLY A 208 12.38 6.49 20.15
C GLY A 208 10.93 6.24 19.70
N ARG A 209 10.34 5.09 20.05
CA ARG A 209 8.93 4.81 19.76
C ARG A 209 7.99 5.74 20.54
N ARG A 210 8.28 6.01 21.81
CA ARG A 210 7.55 7.01 22.59
C ARG A 210 7.70 8.40 22.04
N TRP A 211 8.90 8.76 21.63
CA TRP A 211 9.16 10.03 20.97
C TRP A 211 8.32 10.19 19.70
N GLN A 212 8.21 9.16 18.87
CA GLN A 212 7.34 9.21 17.69
C GLN A 212 5.86 9.48 18.06
N GLU A 213 5.32 8.80 19.08
CA GLU A 213 3.96 9.05 19.55
C GLU A 213 3.80 10.49 20.04
N ASP A 214 4.81 11.03 20.73
CA ASP A 214 4.80 12.41 21.20
C ASP A 214 4.98 13.41 20.06
N PHE A 215 5.83 13.11 19.08
CA PHE A 215 6.01 13.94 17.88
C PHE A 215 4.72 14.01 17.06
N LEU A 216 4.12 12.86 16.73
CA LEU A 216 2.87 12.78 15.96
C LEU A 216 1.69 13.47 16.66
N SER A 217 1.74 13.65 17.96
CA SER A 217 0.73 14.37 18.74
C SER A 217 1.11 15.81 19.13
N GLY A 218 2.18 16.34 18.55
CA GLY A 218 2.62 17.73 18.76
C GLY A 218 3.28 17.99 20.13
N ARG A 219 3.71 16.95 20.84
CA ARG A 219 4.32 17.07 22.18
C ARG A 219 5.85 17.03 22.19
N ALA A 220 6.48 16.62 21.08
CA ALA A 220 7.93 16.61 20.92
C ALA A 220 8.34 17.25 19.59
N SER A 221 9.59 17.66 19.45
CA SER A 221 10.17 18.14 18.22
C SER A 221 11.53 17.49 17.95
N ALA A 222 11.92 17.40 16.69
CA ALA A 222 13.22 16.85 16.32
C ALA A 222 14.36 17.78 16.77
N SER A 223 14.19 19.09 16.64
CA SER A 223 15.18 20.09 17.00
C SER A 223 15.45 20.21 18.51
N GLU A 224 14.49 19.82 19.37
CA GLU A 224 14.63 19.86 20.82
C GLU A 224 15.01 18.51 21.44
N THR A 225 15.15 17.45 20.64
CA THR A 225 15.46 16.09 21.09
C THR A 225 16.89 15.71 20.70
N PRO A 226 17.85 15.73 21.66
CA PRO A 226 19.26 15.46 21.37
C PRO A 226 19.51 14.11 20.71
N GLU A 227 18.78 13.05 21.14
CA GLU A 227 18.91 11.71 20.60
C GLU A 227 18.42 11.64 19.14
N MET A 228 17.41 12.43 18.78
CA MET A 228 16.94 12.53 17.41
C MET A 228 17.95 13.31 16.54
N LEU A 229 18.52 14.38 17.07
CA LEU A 229 19.59 15.13 16.37
C LEU A 229 20.84 14.27 16.13
N GLU A 230 21.22 13.43 17.12
CA GLU A 230 22.31 12.47 16.93
C GLU A 230 21.97 11.47 15.81
N CYS A 231 20.75 10.95 15.82
CA CYS A 231 20.24 10.05 14.79
C CYS A 231 20.26 10.70 13.39
N LEU A 232 19.79 11.94 13.28
CA LEU A 232 19.83 12.69 12.03
C LEU A 232 21.27 12.99 11.58
N SER A 233 22.22 13.15 12.51
CA SER A 233 23.63 13.32 12.16
C SER A 233 24.23 12.12 11.41
N MET A 234 23.62 10.94 11.54
CA MET A 234 24.01 9.76 10.76
C MET A 234 23.79 9.96 9.26
N LEU A 235 22.75 10.69 8.86
CA LEU A 235 22.51 11.03 7.44
C LEU A 235 23.69 11.77 6.83
N GLN A 236 24.28 12.71 7.58
CA GLN A 236 25.49 13.43 7.14
C GLN A 236 26.68 12.48 6.97
N LYS A 237 26.87 11.53 7.91
CA LYS A 237 27.95 10.53 7.80
C LYS A 237 27.76 9.64 6.58
N TRP A 238 26.54 9.20 6.30
CA TRP A 238 26.22 8.40 5.11
C TRP A 238 26.47 9.18 3.81
N ARG A 239 26.11 10.47 3.78
CA ARG A 239 26.42 11.38 2.66
C ARG A 239 27.92 11.57 2.48
N ASP A 240 28.66 11.85 3.56
CA ASP A 240 30.11 12.09 3.53
C ASP A 240 30.92 10.87 3.07
N ILE A 241 30.41 9.66 3.35
CA ILE A 241 30.97 8.40 2.85
C ILE A 241 30.65 8.20 1.36
N GLY A 242 29.60 8.82 0.84
CA GLY A 242 29.12 8.68 -0.52
C GLY A 242 28.05 7.59 -0.72
N MET A 243 27.50 7.06 0.37
CA MET A 243 26.34 6.13 0.29
C MET A 243 25.06 6.84 -0.08
N LEU A 244 24.83 8.05 0.44
CA LEU A 244 23.79 8.95 -0.03
C LEU A 244 24.42 9.92 -1.03
N ASN A 245 24.03 9.81 -2.30
CA ASN A 245 24.59 10.60 -3.41
C ASN A 245 23.53 10.84 -4.49
N GLY A 246 23.81 11.81 -5.36
CA GLY A 246 22.89 12.22 -6.42
C GLY A 246 23.01 11.45 -7.74
N ASP A 247 23.86 10.43 -7.82
CA ASP A 247 24.20 9.77 -9.09
C ASP A 247 22.98 9.12 -9.78
N GLY A 248 21.99 8.66 -8.98
CA GLY A 248 20.76 8.03 -9.48
C GLY A 248 19.60 9.00 -9.79
N ASN A 249 19.75 10.30 -9.52
CA ASN A 249 18.63 11.25 -9.58
C ASN A 249 18.09 11.51 -11.00
N VAL A 250 18.87 11.24 -12.03
CA VAL A 250 18.53 11.54 -13.43
C VAL A 250 18.06 10.32 -14.22
N ILE A 251 18.01 9.14 -13.61
CA ILE A 251 17.62 7.90 -14.25
C ILE A 251 16.39 7.31 -13.55
N ASN A 252 15.48 6.72 -14.31
CA ASN A 252 14.30 6.06 -13.76
C ASN A 252 14.65 4.69 -13.15
N ASP A 253 13.75 4.09 -12.37
CA ASP A 253 13.98 2.82 -11.67
C ASP A 253 14.51 1.72 -12.58
N SER A 254 13.96 1.59 -13.78
CA SER A 254 14.40 0.58 -14.75
C SER A 254 15.82 0.82 -15.23
N GLU A 255 16.16 2.08 -15.55
CA GLU A 255 17.52 2.47 -15.97
C GLU A 255 18.53 2.35 -14.83
N GLN A 256 18.13 2.58 -13.57
CA GLN A 256 18.99 2.35 -12.41
C GLN A 256 19.30 0.87 -12.21
N HIS A 257 18.32 0.00 -12.38
CA HIS A 257 18.55 -1.44 -12.34
C HIS A 257 19.47 -1.90 -13.47
N ASP A 258 19.27 -1.38 -14.67
CA ASP A 258 20.15 -1.66 -15.82
C ASP A 258 21.59 -1.16 -15.54
N GLU A 259 21.75 0.05 -15.02
CA GLU A 259 23.06 0.61 -14.66
C GLU A 259 23.74 -0.20 -13.55
N TYR A 260 23.00 -0.66 -12.54
CA TYR A 260 23.51 -1.52 -11.50
C TYR A 260 23.88 -2.91 -12.03
N ALA A 261 23.11 -3.44 -12.96
CA ALA A 261 23.36 -4.71 -13.62
C ALA A 261 24.63 -4.71 -14.52
N LEU A 262 25.17 -3.54 -14.87
CA LEU A 262 26.49 -3.45 -15.54
C LEU A 262 27.66 -3.93 -14.65
N GLY A 263 27.43 -4.18 -13.36
CA GLY A 263 28.41 -4.78 -12.46
C GLY A 263 29.57 -3.85 -12.04
N ASN A 264 29.37 -2.52 -12.08
CA ASN A 264 30.40 -1.54 -11.66
C ASN A 264 29.98 -0.70 -10.44
N THR A 265 28.92 -1.09 -9.76
CA THR A 265 28.38 -0.42 -8.56
C THR A 265 28.27 -1.41 -7.42
N LEU A 266 28.78 -1.05 -6.23
CA LEU A 266 28.78 -1.94 -5.06
C LEU A 266 27.41 -2.04 -4.40
N PHE A 267 26.73 -0.90 -4.18
CA PHE A 267 25.49 -0.86 -3.39
C PHE A 267 24.34 -0.20 -4.15
N LEU A 268 23.13 -0.71 -3.92
CA LEU A 268 21.88 -0.10 -4.36
C LEU A 268 20.99 0.14 -3.14
N LEU A 269 20.60 1.40 -2.93
CA LEU A 269 19.61 1.82 -1.96
C LEU A 269 18.30 2.10 -2.70
N GLY A 270 17.26 1.32 -2.39
CA GLY A 270 15.97 1.41 -3.05
C GLY A 270 15.21 0.09 -3.05
N SER A 271 14.42 -0.17 -4.08
CA SER A 271 13.66 -1.40 -4.19
C SER A 271 14.54 -2.59 -4.60
N HIS A 272 14.29 -3.75 -3.99
CA HIS A 272 15.05 -5.00 -4.26
C HIS A 272 14.46 -5.81 -5.41
N ASN A 273 13.74 -5.18 -6.32
CA ASN A 273 13.07 -5.88 -7.40
C ASN A 273 14.11 -6.52 -8.33
N SER A 274 13.92 -7.79 -8.56
CA SER A 274 14.68 -8.74 -9.35
C SER A 274 15.80 -8.13 -10.22
N MET A 275 17.05 -8.44 -9.90
CA MET A 275 18.20 -8.27 -10.79
C MET A 275 18.16 -9.28 -11.95
N ALA A 276 16.97 -9.51 -12.51
CA ALA A 276 16.76 -10.47 -13.58
C ALA A 276 17.60 -10.08 -14.81
N GLY A 277 18.41 -11.01 -15.28
CA GLY A 277 19.28 -10.83 -16.43
C GLY A 277 20.70 -10.33 -16.12
N CYS A 278 21.04 -10.08 -14.86
CA CYS A 278 22.43 -9.82 -14.45
C CYS A 278 23.19 -11.12 -14.23
N GLU A 279 24.47 -11.17 -14.65
CA GLU A 279 25.37 -12.32 -14.43
C GLU A 279 26.01 -12.31 -13.04
N ASP A 280 25.98 -11.16 -12.34
CA ASP A 280 26.55 -11.01 -11.00
C ASP A 280 25.64 -11.59 -9.92
N GLU A 281 26.24 -12.07 -8.84
CA GLU A 281 25.53 -12.46 -7.63
C GLU A 281 25.34 -11.24 -6.70
N PHE A 282 24.15 -11.11 -6.15
CA PHE A 282 23.78 -10.04 -5.22
C PHE A 282 23.43 -10.62 -3.85
N GLY A 283 23.56 -9.78 -2.84
CA GLY A 283 23.13 -10.06 -1.48
C GLY A 283 22.42 -8.86 -0.87
N LEU A 284 21.84 -9.06 0.31
CA LEU A 284 21.22 -8.02 1.10
C LEU A 284 22.00 -7.83 2.40
N MET A 285 22.33 -6.60 2.75
CA MET A 285 22.96 -6.24 4.03
C MET A 285 22.05 -5.28 4.82
N PRO A 286 22.19 -5.23 6.17
CA PRO A 286 21.42 -4.32 6.99
C PRO A 286 21.85 -2.85 6.76
N TYR A 287 21.00 -1.92 7.17
CA TYR A 287 21.44 -0.55 7.42
C TYR A 287 22.44 -0.54 8.58
N LEU A 288 23.54 0.18 8.42
CA LEU A 288 24.67 0.13 9.36
C LEU A 288 24.58 1.25 10.40
N SER A 289 24.73 0.89 11.65
CA SER A 289 25.01 1.80 12.74
C SER A 289 26.49 2.20 12.76
N GLU A 290 26.85 3.24 13.52
CA GLU A 290 28.20 3.75 13.58
C GLU A 290 29.24 2.69 13.94
N ASP A 291 28.95 1.91 14.99
CA ASP A 291 29.86 0.88 15.53
C ASP A 291 29.45 -0.57 15.19
N GLY A 292 28.46 -0.73 14.32
CA GLY A 292 27.96 -2.02 13.87
C GLY A 292 27.08 -2.80 14.86
N LYS A 293 26.79 -2.25 16.05
CA LYS A 293 26.02 -2.98 17.08
C LYS A 293 24.52 -2.93 16.92
N GLN A 294 24.03 -1.92 16.20
CA GLN A 294 22.60 -1.69 15.96
C GLN A 294 22.29 -1.70 14.46
N ASN A 295 22.98 -2.57 13.73
CA ASN A 295 22.65 -2.81 12.33
C ASN A 295 21.27 -3.44 12.24
N VAL A 296 20.41 -2.94 11.34
CA VAL A 296 19.03 -3.41 11.23
C VAL A 296 18.59 -3.65 9.80
N TYR A 297 17.81 -4.71 9.62
CA TYR A 297 16.92 -4.88 8.48
C TYR A 297 15.55 -4.32 8.85
N ILE A 298 14.87 -3.68 7.90
CA ILE A 298 13.52 -3.16 8.12
C ILE A 298 12.51 -4.20 7.65
N LEU A 299 11.66 -4.66 8.56
CA LEU A 299 10.58 -5.59 8.24
C LEU A 299 9.26 -4.84 8.08
N ASN A 300 8.62 -5.03 6.94
CA ASN A 300 7.32 -4.46 6.64
C ASN A 300 6.29 -5.55 6.34
N VAL A 301 5.14 -5.49 6.99
CA VAL A 301 3.99 -6.32 6.66
C VAL A 301 3.33 -5.73 5.41
N ARG A 302 3.23 -6.55 4.37
CA ARG A 302 2.67 -6.07 3.10
C ARG A 302 1.17 -5.77 3.21
N ARG A 303 0.43 -6.63 3.92
CA ARG A 303 -1.03 -6.49 4.11
C ARG A 303 -1.46 -7.19 5.40
N TYR A 304 -2.54 -6.69 5.95
CA TYR A 304 -3.28 -7.34 7.02
C TYR A 304 -4.66 -7.73 6.48
N TYR A 305 -5.16 -8.90 6.86
CA TYR A 305 -6.48 -9.38 6.47
C TYR A 305 -7.36 -9.59 7.69
N ALA A 306 -8.57 -9.05 7.64
CA ALA A 306 -9.55 -9.11 8.69
C ALA A 306 -10.90 -9.60 8.17
N MET A 307 -11.74 -10.13 9.06
CA MET A 307 -13.13 -10.48 8.74
C MET A 307 -14.09 -9.43 9.31
N SER A 308 -15.05 -8.99 8.50
CA SER A 308 -16.08 -8.05 8.93
C SER A 308 -17.01 -8.65 9.99
N ARG A 309 -17.33 -7.87 11.02
CA ARG A 309 -18.31 -8.27 12.03
C ARG A 309 -19.74 -8.45 11.49
N THR A 310 -20.05 -7.88 10.34
CA THR A 310 -21.34 -8.08 9.65
C THR A 310 -21.61 -9.55 9.32
N LEU A 311 -20.55 -10.35 9.13
CA LEU A 311 -20.64 -11.80 8.92
C LEU A 311 -21.29 -12.55 10.09
N GLN A 312 -21.25 -11.99 11.30
CA GLN A 312 -21.89 -12.59 12.50
C GLN A 312 -23.38 -12.23 12.64
N GLN A 313 -23.94 -11.43 11.73
CA GLN A 313 -25.34 -11.07 11.78
C GLN A 313 -26.23 -12.25 11.33
N PRO A 314 -27.45 -12.36 11.88
CA PRO A 314 -28.39 -13.40 11.47
C PRO A 314 -28.65 -13.35 9.95
N GLY A 315 -28.57 -14.52 9.32
CA GLY A 315 -28.74 -14.68 7.87
C GLY A 315 -27.41 -14.74 7.09
N ASN A 316 -26.29 -14.44 7.73
CA ASN A 316 -24.95 -14.49 7.10
C ASN A 316 -24.15 -15.75 7.48
N GLU A 317 -24.80 -16.78 8.05
CA GLU A 317 -24.12 -17.98 8.56
C GLU A 317 -23.30 -18.69 7.47
N GLN A 318 -23.79 -18.71 6.22
CA GLN A 318 -23.07 -19.30 5.09
C GLN A 318 -21.85 -18.43 4.74
N LYS A 319 -22.05 -17.14 4.59
CA LYS A 319 -20.95 -16.21 4.31
C LYS A 319 -19.85 -16.23 5.38
N LEU A 320 -20.24 -16.36 6.66
CA LEU A 320 -19.26 -16.50 7.74
C LEU A 320 -18.44 -17.78 7.59
N ARG A 321 -19.06 -18.92 7.26
CA ARG A 321 -18.32 -20.17 7.02
C ARG A 321 -17.37 -20.02 5.83
N ASP A 322 -17.84 -19.46 4.74
CA ASP A 322 -17.06 -19.25 3.53
C ASP A 322 -15.86 -18.31 3.79
N ALA A 323 -16.09 -17.21 4.49
CA ALA A 323 -15.01 -16.31 4.90
C ALA A 323 -13.98 -17.00 5.80
N MET A 324 -14.43 -17.85 6.74
CA MET A 324 -13.51 -18.65 7.56
C MET A 324 -12.68 -19.62 6.72
N HIS A 325 -13.26 -20.28 5.73
CA HIS A 325 -12.53 -21.17 4.81
C HIS A 325 -11.53 -20.40 3.94
N VAL A 326 -11.89 -19.21 3.45
CA VAL A 326 -10.95 -18.33 2.73
C VAL A 326 -9.78 -17.94 3.63
N MET A 327 -10.04 -17.53 4.89
CA MET A 327 -8.98 -17.22 5.86
C MET A 327 -8.15 -18.44 6.25
N GLU A 328 -8.76 -19.63 6.28
CA GLU A 328 -8.02 -20.88 6.50
C GLU A 328 -7.04 -21.19 5.38
N VAL A 329 -7.42 -20.99 4.11
CA VAL A 329 -6.55 -21.12 2.93
C VAL A 329 -5.47 -20.03 2.97
N LEU A 330 -5.83 -18.78 3.24
CA LEU A 330 -4.89 -17.68 3.39
C LEU A 330 -3.81 -17.98 4.45
N SER A 331 -4.17 -18.73 5.49
CA SER A 331 -3.28 -19.15 6.58
C SER A 331 -2.55 -20.47 6.29
N THR A 332 -2.29 -20.77 5.01
CA THR A 332 -1.44 -21.86 4.55
C THR A 332 -0.27 -21.32 3.75
N VAL A 333 0.79 -22.11 3.61
CA VAL A 333 1.96 -21.75 2.77
C VAL A 333 1.54 -21.59 1.31
N GLU A 334 0.73 -22.53 0.83
CA GLU A 334 0.20 -22.55 -0.54
C GLU A 334 -0.67 -21.32 -0.81
N GLY A 335 -1.63 -21.02 0.09
CA GLY A 335 -2.52 -19.89 -0.04
C GLY A 335 -1.80 -18.54 0.02
N MET A 336 -0.84 -18.37 0.94
CA MET A 336 -0.03 -17.15 0.98
C MET A 336 0.86 -16.99 -0.25
N ASN A 337 1.49 -18.06 -0.73
CA ASN A 337 2.26 -18.00 -1.96
C ASN A 337 1.38 -17.67 -3.17
N ALA A 338 0.17 -18.21 -3.23
CA ALA A 338 -0.80 -17.90 -4.27
C ALA A 338 -1.29 -16.44 -4.21
N LEU A 339 -1.44 -15.88 -2.99
CA LEU A 339 -1.86 -14.51 -2.79
C LEU A 339 -0.93 -13.47 -3.42
N GLY A 340 0.34 -13.80 -3.57
CA GLY A 340 1.36 -12.87 -4.05
C GLY A 340 1.99 -13.24 -5.38
N GLY A 341 1.62 -14.38 -5.97
CA GLY A 341 2.22 -14.89 -7.19
C GLY A 341 3.70 -15.27 -7.05
N ASP A 342 4.34 -15.63 -8.16
CA ASP A 342 5.73 -16.11 -8.17
C ASP A 342 6.74 -15.02 -7.72
N ALA A 343 6.44 -13.75 -7.98
CA ALA A 343 7.31 -12.65 -7.57
C ALA A 343 7.47 -12.55 -6.05
N LEU A 344 6.41 -12.81 -5.27
CA LEU A 344 6.49 -12.76 -3.82
C LEU A 344 7.09 -14.02 -3.19
N LYS A 345 7.03 -15.18 -3.84
CA LYS A 345 7.68 -16.40 -3.34
C LYS A 345 9.19 -16.22 -3.19
N SER A 346 9.81 -15.49 -4.11
CA SER A 346 11.26 -15.25 -4.12
C SER A 346 11.69 -14.04 -3.31
N SER A 347 10.75 -13.14 -2.95
CA SER A 347 11.06 -11.85 -2.33
C SER A 347 10.26 -11.53 -1.07
N SER A 348 9.70 -12.54 -0.39
CA SER A 348 8.98 -12.34 0.87
C SER A 348 9.21 -13.46 1.88
N LEU A 349 8.88 -13.15 3.14
CA LEU A 349 8.87 -14.06 4.26
C LEU A 349 7.44 -14.32 4.70
N LEU A 350 7.12 -15.59 5.02
CA LEU A 350 5.80 -15.93 5.50
C LEU A 350 5.72 -15.90 7.03
N PRO A 351 4.64 -15.36 7.62
CA PRO A 351 4.44 -15.30 9.07
C PRO A 351 4.09 -16.66 9.70
N LEU A 352 4.10 -17.75 8.93
CA LEU A 352 3.62 -19.07 9.34
C LEU A 352 4.71 -19.92 9.98
N LYS A 353 4.36 -20.72 11.01
CA LYS A 353 5.27 -21.55 11.80
C LYS A 353 6.05 -22.57 10.98
N ASN A 354 5.45 -23.14 9.94
CA ASN A 354 6.03 -24.22 9.15
C ASN A 354 6.29 -23.80 7.68
N ALA A 355 6.60 -22.52 7.48
CA ALA A 355 6.94 -22.01 6.16
C ALA A 355 8.47 -22.09 5.94
N PRO A 356 8.96 -23.06 5.16
CA PRO A 356 10.36 -23.10 4.79
C PRO A 356 10.70 -21.95 3.84
N ILE A 357 11.86 -21.34 4.03
CA ILE A 357 12.40 -20.36 3.10
C ILE A 357 13.16 -21.14 2.03
N SER A 358 12.77 -20.96 0.76
CA SER A 358 13.46 -21.59 -0.37
C SER A 358 14.88 -21.02 -0.54
N GLU A 359 15.82 -21.84 -1.01
CA GLU A 359 17.16 -21.36 -1.37
C GLU A 359 17.14 -20.28 -2.47
N ASP A 360 16.09 -20.27 -3.29
CA ASP A 360 15.86 -19.25 -4.33
C ASP A 360 15.31 -17.93 -3.77
N ASN A 361 14.93 -17.88 -2.48
CA ASN A 361 14.43 -16.66 -1.87
C ASN A 361 15.60 -15.73 -1.54
N CYS A 362 15.48 -14.46 -1.92
CA CYS A 362 16.53 -13.45 -1.71
C CYS A 362 16.91 -13.25 -0.23
N TYR A 363 16.03 -13.65 0.71
CA TYR A 363 16.29 -13.56 2.15
C TYR A 363 16.86 -14.85 2.76
N TYR A 364 17.11 -15.90 1.96
CA TYR A 364 17.59 -17.18 2.47
C TYR A 364 18.89 -17.05 3.26
N ALA A 365 19.85 -16.30 2.73
CA ALA A 365 21.16 -16.11 3.34
C ALA A 365 21.14 -15.33 4.67
N ILE A 366 20.07 -14.54 4.93
CA ILE A 366 19.95 -13.67 6.11
C ILE A 366 18.88 -14.15 7.09
N THR A 367 18.36 -15.38 6.90
CA THR A 367 17.27 -15.94 7.72
C THR A 367 17.60 -15.99 9.20
N GLU A 368 18.87 -16.29 9.55
CA GLU A 368 19.31 -16.36 10.95
C GLU A 368 19.26 -14.99 11.63
N GLU A 369 19.49 -13.91 10.90
CA GLU A 369 19.51 -12.54 11.44
C GLU A 369 18.11 -12.08 11.86
N PHE A 370 17.06 -12.57 11.22
CA PHE A 370 15.68 -12.30 11.64
C PHE A 370 15.33 -12.93 12.99
N SER A 371 16.03 -13.99 13.39
CA SER A 371 15.80 -14.66 14.68
C SER A 371 16.61 -14.05 15.82
N THR A 372 17.61 -13.22 15.51
CA THR A 372 18.53 -12.62 16.49
C THR A 372 18.18 -11.21 16.92
N GLY A 373 17.10 -10.63 16.36
CA GLY A 373 16.61 -9.31 16.76
C GLY A 373 17.23 -8.13 15.99
N HIS A 374 17.93 -8.39 14.90
CA HIS A 374 18.51 -7.36 14.02
C HIS A 374 17.49 -6.82 13.02
N THR A 375 16.27 -6.60 13.49
CA THR A 375 15.18 -6.09 12.67
C THR A 375 14.44 -4.95 13.35
N ALA A 376 13.98 -3.98 12.57
CA ALA A 376 13.09 -2.91 13.00
C ALA A 376 11.82 -2.88 12.12
N PRO A 377 10.67 -2.47 12.67
CA PRO A 377 9.48 -2.27 11.86
C PRO A 377 9.61 -1.00 11.01
N PHE A 378 8.92 -1.00 9.88
CA PHE A 378 8.86 0.16 9.01
C PHE A 378 8.04 1.30 9.66
N ILE A 379 8.59 2.51 9.70
CA ILE A 379 8.01 3.67 10.34
C ILE A 379 7.32 4.53 9.27
N TYR A 380 6.05 4.31 9.07
CA TYR A 380 5.26 5.10 8.12
C TYR A 380 3.96 5.62 8.73
N SER A 381 3.40 4.85 9.63
CA SER A 381 2.08 5.15 10.20
C SER A 381 2.08 6.46 10.98
N GLY A 382 1.23 7.38 10.58
CA GLY A 382 1.08 8.71 11.15
C GLY A 382 1.97 9.79 10.50
N TRP A 383 2.82 9.42 9.52
CA TRP A 383 3.68 10.35 8.80
C TRP A 383 3.19 10.65 7.37
N GLU A 384 2.03 10.15 6.99
CA GLU A 384 1.53 10.17 5.62
C GLU A 384 1.55 11.58 5.01
N ASN A 385 1.10 12.59 5.76
CA ASN A 385 1.10 13.99 5.32
C ASN A 385 2.50 14.65 5.27
N ALA A 386 3.51 14.01 5.90
CA ALA A 386 4.88 14.51 5.94
C ALA A 386 5.81 13.86 4.91
N ILE A 387 5.39 12.76 4.28
CA ILE A 387 6.24 11.97 3.38
C ILE A 387 6.79 12.83 2.24
N VAL A 388 5.96 13.67 1.63
CA VAL A 388 6.36 14.50 0.49
C VAL A 388 7.33 15.57 0.94
N SER A 389 6.98 16.40 1.92
CA SER A 389 7.80 17.53 2.35
C SER A 389 9.14 17.07 2.95
N VAL A 390 9.12 16.03 3.78
CA VAL A 390 10.35 15.47 4.38
C VAL A 390 11.18 14.73 3.33
N GLY A 391 10.55 14.01 2.42
CA GLY A 391 11.22 13.30 1.33
C GLY A 391 11.89 14.25 0.34
N ASP A 392 11.24 15.36 0.00
CA ASP A 392 11.79 16.38 -0.91
C ASP A 392 12.99 17.09 -0.32
N VAL A 393 12.95 17.47 0.96
CA VAL A 393 14.14 18.06 1.62
C VAL A 393 15.26 17.03 1.77
N MET A 394 14.94 15.75 2.00
CA MET A 394 15.93 14.68 2.02
C MET A 394 16.59 14.48 0.65
N THR A 395 15.80 14.51 -0.41
CA THR A 395 16.34 14.47 -1.79
C THR A 395 17.26 15.67 -2.03
N SER A 396 16.83 16.88 -1.66
CA SER A 396 17.67 18.08 -1.76
C SER A 396 18.95 17.98 -0.92
N PHE A 397 18.86 17.40 0.29
CA PHE A 397 20.02 17.13 1.12
C PHE A 397 21.00 16.15 0.46
N ILE A 398 20.51 15.07 -0.12
CA ILE A 398 21.34 14.07 -0.82
C ILE A 398 22.03 14.69 -2.04
N LEU A 399 21.33 15.55 -2.77
CA LEU A 399 21.88 16.28 -3.93
C LEU A 399 22.89 17.39 -3.55
N GLY A 400 22.94 17.78 -2.28
CA GLY A 400 23.81 18.87 -1.81
C GLY A 400 23.18 20.27 -1.95
N ASP A 401 21.89 20.36 -2.23
CA ASP A 401 21.11 21.60 -2.34
C ASP A 401 20.50 22.03 -1.01
N ALA A 402 20.52 21.18 0.01
CA ALA A 402 20.09 21.47 1.38
C ALA A 402 21.11 20.94 2.41
N GLU A 403 21.09 21.53 3.60
CA GLU A 403 21.91 21.12 4.74
C GLU A 403 21.08 20.32 5.74
N LEU A 404 21.75 19.65 6.71
CA LEU A 404 21.06 18.83 7.73
C LEU A 404 20.07 19.65 8.58
N GLU A 405 20.40 20.92 8.84
CA GLU A 405 19.54 21.86 9.56
C GLU A 405 18.20 22.12 8.82
N ASP A 406 18.21 22.07 7.49
CA ASP A 406 16.99 22.22 6.68
C ASP A 406 16.11 20.97 6.83
N VAL A 407 16.71 19.78 6.88
CA VAL A 407 16.00 18.53 7.15
C VAL A 407 15.32 18.59 8.52
N VAL A 408 16.04 18.95 9.57
CA VAL A 408 15.49 19.09 10.94
C VAL A 408 14.32 20.09 10.95
N LYS A 409 14.50 21.23 10.30
CA LYS A 409 13.48 22.28 10.23
C LYS A 409 12.20 21.83 9.51
N ILE A 410 12.35 21.08 8.42
CA ILE A 410 11.18 20.56 7.68
C ILE A 410 10.49 19.45 8.46
N ILE A 411 11.21 18.57 9.15
CA ILE A 411 10.62 17.59 10.06
C ILE A 411 9.74 18.30 11.10
N ASP A 412 10.26 19.32 11.79
CA ASP A 412 9.47 20.04 12.80
C ASP A 412 8.32 20.84 12.18
N ALA A 413 8.50 21.39 10.97
CA ALA A 413 7.42 22.10 10.29
C ALA A 413 6.29 21.14 9.86
N SER A 414 6.64 19.95 9.40
CA SER A 414 5.67 18.93 8.96
C SER A 414 4.78 18.43 10.10
N GLN A 415 5.21 18.58 11.36
CA GLN A 415 4.39 18.27 12.53
C GLN A 415 3.07 19.08 12.54
N ASN A 416 3.10 20.33 12.10
CA ASN A 416 1.89 21.13 12.00
C ASN A 416 0.90 20.54 11.00
N ASP A 417 1.39 20.00 9.89
CA ASP A 417 0.56 19.38 8.86
C ASP A 417 -0.03 18.05 9.36
N ILE A 418 0.74 17.31 10.16
CA ILE A 418 0.31 16.06 10.79
C ILE A 418 -0.75 16.33 11.87
N VAL A 419 -0.50 17.32 12.76
CA VAL A 419 -1.34 17.56 13.95
C VAL A 419 -2.59 18.39 13.60
N ASN A 420 -2.49 19.32 12.68
CA ASN A 420 -3.55 20.29 12.41
C ASN A 420 -4.34 19.99 11.15
N ASP A 421 -3.91 18.99 10.38
CA ASP A 421 -4.52 18.61 9.09
C ASP A 421 -4.92 19.85 8.27
N ILE A 422 -3.90 20.66 7.89
CA ILE A 422 -4.11 21.93 7.15
C ILE A 422 -4.31 21.64 5.65
N THR A 423 -4.88 20.50 5.32
CA THR A 423 -5.27 20.23 3.94
C THR A 423 -6.41 21.14 3.54
N GLU A 424 -6.28 21.76 2.39
CA GLU A 424 -7.35 22.58 1.83
C GLU A 424 -8.61 21.74 1.63
N THR A 425 -9.68 22.12 2.32
CA THR A 425 -10.99 21.47 2.15
C THR A 425 -11.71 22.12 0.97
N TYR A 426 -11.95 21.36 -0.08
CA TYR A 426 -12.65 21.84 -1.28
C TYR A 426 -14.16 21.92 -1.07
N THR A 427 -14.73 20.93 -0.39
CA THR A 427 -16.18 20.83 -0.11
C THR A 427 -16.42 19.82 1.00
N THR A 428 -17.69 19.67 1.40
CA THR A 428 -18.14 18.59 2.30
C THR A 428 -19.08 17.66 1.55
N VAL A 429 -18.80 16.36 1.52
CA VAL A 429 -19.72 15.35 0.99
C VAL A 429 -20.68 14.91 2.08
N THR A 430 -21.97 14.88 1.77
CA THR A 430 -23.03 14.64 2.77
C THR A 430 -23.54 13.21 2.84
N GLU A 431 -23.19 12.38 1.85
CA GLU A 431 -23.58 10.97 1.74
C GLU A 431 -22.47 10.17 1.02
N HIS A 432 -22.47 8.85 1.18
CA HIS A 432 -21.55 7.99 0.43
C HIS A 432 -21.85 8.09 -1.08
N ILE A 433 -20.83 8.44 -1.86
CA ILE A 433 -20.87 8.48 -3.32
C ILE A 433 -20.07 7.29 -3.84
N GLY A 434 -20.77 6.29 -4.35
CA GLY A 434 -20.15 5.05 -4.82
C GLY A 434 -19.37 5.21 -6.13
N GLN A 435 -18.61 4.19 -6.48
CA GLN A 435 -17.69 4.14 -7.63
C GLN A 435 -18.30 4.69 -8.93
N GLU A 436 -19.52 4.25 -9.30
CA GLU A 436 -20.14 4.69 -10.55
C GLU A 436 -20.49 6.18 -10.55
N ASP A 437 -20.96 6.70 -9.43
CA ASP A 437 -21.26 8.12 -9.29
C ASP A 437 -19.97 8.95 -9.22
N CYS A 438 -18.92 8.43 -8.61
CA CYS A 438 -17.59 9.05 -8.70
C CYS A 438 -17.07 9.08 -10.16
N ALA A 439 -17.29 8.01 -10.94
CA ALA A 439 -16.95 8.02 -12.35
C ALA A 439 -17.74 9.06 -13.15
N ARG A 440 -19.03 9.26 -12.85
CA ARG A 440 -19.83 10.34 -13.45
C ARG A 440 -19.33 11.73 -13.03
N LEU A 441 -18.95 11.89 -11.76
CA LEU A 441 -18.36 13.12 -11.23
C LEU A 441 -17.08 13.50 -11.97
N VAL A 442 -16.12 12.57 -12.06
CA VAL A 442 -14.83 12.75 -12.75
C VAL A 442 -15.06 13.02 -14.23
N GLY A 443 -15.91 12.24 -14.89
CA GLY A 443 -16.25 12.44 -16.30
C GLY A 443 -16.87 13.81 -16.58
N LYS A 444 -17.75 14.28 -15.71
CA LYS A 444 -18.33 15.65 -15.78
C LYS A 444 -17.25 16.71 -15.67
N ALA A 445 -16.34 16.60 -14.68
CA ALA A 445 -15.25 17.54 -14.50
C ALA A 445 -14.36 17.60 -15.76
N PHE A 446 -13.94 16.46 -16.27
CA PHE A 446 -13.09 16.34 -17.45
C PHE A 446 -13.74 16.93 -18.70
N ALA A 447 -15.02 16.62 -18.94
CA ALA A 447 -15.75 17.17 -20.07
C ALA A 447 -15.89 18.69 -19.99
N GLN A 448 -16.18 19.23 -18.82
CA GLN A 448 -16.30 20.67 -18.60
C GLN A 448 -14.96 21.39 -18.80
N ALA A 449 -13.89 20.90 -18.19
CA ALA A 449 -12.56 21.49 -18.29
C ALA A 449 -12.02 21.53 -19.73
N THR A 450 -12.29 20.48 -20.51
CA THR A 450 -11.82 20.38 -21.89
C THR A 450 -12.78 20.95 -22.94
N GLY A 451 -13.96 21.40 -22.53
CA GLY A 451 -15.02 21.81 -23.44
C GLY A 451 -15.50 20.66 -24.36
N SER A 452 -15.51 19.44 -23.83
CA SER A 452 -15.98 18.24 -24.54
C SER A 452 -17.50 18.10 -24.43
N ASP A 453 -18.13 17.46 -25.41
CA ASP A 453 -19.57 17.23 -25.44
C ASP A 453 -20.00 16.24 -24.35
N LEU A 454 -19.13 15.26 -24.06
CA LEU A 454 -19.35 14.14 -23.13
C LEU A 454 -18.00 13.56 -22.69
N ALA A 455 -18.04 12.63 -21.73
CA ALA A 455 -16.83 11.89 -21.34
C ALA A 455 -17.06 10.38 -21.43
N LEU A 456 -15.97 9.66 -21.69
CA LEU A 456 -15.89 8.21 -21.62
C LEU A 456 -14.95 7.83 -20.47
N VAL A 457 -15.49 7.18 -19.45
CA VAL A 457 -14.78 6.86 -18.21
C VAL A 457 -14.71 5.36 -18.04
N SER A 458 -13.51 4.81 -17.86
CA SER A 458 -13.36 3.40 -17.51
C SER A 458 -13.59 3.19 -16.01
N LEU A 459 -14.17 2.03 -15.65
CA LEU A 459 -14.28 1.59 -14.26
C LEU A 459 -13.14 0.65 -13.93
N GLY A 460 -12.46 0.92 -12.81
CA GLY A 460 -11.47 0.03 -12.23
C GLY A 460 -12.16 -1.17 -11.61
N LYS A 461 -12.29 -2.25 -12.37
CA LYS A 461 -12.81 -3.53 -11.88
C LYS A 461 -11.76 -4.61 -12.03
N TRP A 462 -11.71 -5.51 -11.05
CA TRP A 462 -10.92 -6.71 -11.19
C TRP A 462 -11.55 -7.66 -12.24
N ILE A 463 -10.73 -8.18 -13.12
CA ILE A 463 -11.12 -9.13 -14.16
C ILE A 463 -10.21 -10.36 -14.05
N PRO A 464 -10.76 -11.56 -13.88
CA PRO A 464 -9.98 -12.79 -13.72
C PRO A 464 -8.93 -12.98 -14.83
N GLY A 465 -7.71 -13.34 -14.42
CA GLY A 465 -6.58 -13.61 -15.32
C GLY A 465 -5.91 -12.37 -15.89
N HIS A 466 -6.20 -11.17 -15.38
CA HIS A 466 -5.42 -9.98 -15.66
C HIS A 466 -4.42 -9.70 -14.55
N ILE A 467 -3.21 -9.30 -14.94
CA ILE A 467 -2.21 -8.81 -13.99
C ILE A 467 -2.69 -7.48 -13.41
N SER A 468 -2.70 -7.38 -12.14
CA SER A 468 -3.35 -6.34 -11.37
C SER A 468 -2.81 -4.94 -11.50
N THR A 469 -1.49 -4.80 -11.59
CA THR A 469 -0.85 -3.49 -11.80
C THR A 469 -1.32 -2.82 -13.08
N GLN A 470 -1.92 -3.59 -13.95
CA GLN A 470 -2.46 -3.19 -15.23
C GLN A 470 -3.99 -2.98 -15.18
N ASN A 471 -4.68 -3.56 -14.20
CA ASN A 471 -6.13 -3.37 -13.98
C ASN A 471 -6.50 -1.95 -13.50
N THR A 472 -5.55 -1.07 -13.38
CA THR A 472 -5.63 0.12 -12.57
C THR A 472 -5.99 1.39 -13.33
N GLN A 473 -6.61 1.29 -14.50
CA GLN A 473 -6.82 2.49 -15.33
C GLN A 473 -8.25 3.03 -15.32
N GLY A 474 -9.01 2.79 -14.27
CA GLY A 474 -10.38 3.29 -14.17
C GLY A 474 -10.69 3.86 -12.80
N VAL A 475 -11.81 4.56 -12.67
CA VAL A 475 -12.31 4.99 -11.38
C VAL A 475 -12.67 3.76 -10.55
N SER A 476 -12.05 3.59 -9.39
CA SER A 476 -12.28 2.45 -8.48
C SER A 476 -12.69 2.87 -7.08
N GLY A 477 -12.34 4.08 -6.66
CA GLY A 477 -12.64 4.63 -5.35
C GLY A 477 -14.06 5.18 -5.23
N SER A 478 -14.44 5.43 -3.99
CA SER A 478 -15.69 6.08 -3.56
C SER A 478 -15.35 7.29 -2.69
N LEU A 479 -16.32 8.20 -2.50
CA LEU A 479 -16.21 9.29 -1.53
C LEU A 479 -17.13 9.00 -0.34
N TYR A 480 -16.61 9.20 0.86
CA TYR A 480 -17.35 9.02 2.11
C TYR A 480 -17.81 10.38 2.67
N PRO A 481 -18.87 10.40 3.52
CA PRO A 481 -19.33 11.62 4.13
C PRO A 481 -18.24 12.28 4.98
N GLY A 482 -17.98 13.56 4.74
CA GLY A 482 -16.95 14.32 5.44
C GLY A 482 -16.36 15.42 4.59
N GLU A 483 -15.32 16.04 5.09
CA GLU A 483 -14.52 17.02 4.37
C GLU A 483 -13.76 16.36 3.23
N ILE A 484 -13.72 17.01 2.07
CA ILE A 484 -13.03 16.52 0.88
C ILE A 484 -11.81 17.38 0.62
N THR A 485 -10.68 16.74 0.67
CA THR A 485 -9.35 17.30 0.39
C THR A 485 -8.78 16.68 -0.88
N GLU A 486 -7.58 17.08 -1.28
CA GLU A 486 -6.86 16.47 -2.40
C GLU A 486 -6.76 14.93 -2.25
N GLN A 487 -6.55 14.44 -1.03
CA GLN A 487 -6.43 13.01 -0.75
C GLN A 487 -7.66 12.20 -1.19
N GLN A 488 -8.87 12.66 -0.84
CA GLN A 488 -10.12 11.99 -1.25
C GLN A 488 -10.33 12.09 -2.77
N LEU A 489 -9.97 13.21 -3.37
CA LEU A 489 -10.07 13.38 -4.83
C LEU A 489 -9.07 12.51 -5.58
N CYS A 490 -7.87 12.29 -5.05
CA CYS A 490 -6.91 11.32 -5.56
C CYS A 490 -7.43 9.87 -5.52
N ALA A 491 -8.31 9.55 -4.57
CA ALA A 491 -8.90 8.22 -4.47
C ALA A 491 -9.85 7.89 -5.63
N ILE A 492 -10.48 8.90 -6.22
CA ILE A 492 -11.44 8.73 -7.31
C ILE A 492 -10.90 9.16 -8.68
N THR A 493 -9.74 9.83 -8.74
CA THR A 493 -9.17 10.34 -9.99
C THR A 493 -8.04 9.41 -10.46
N PRO A 494 -8.26 8.58 -11.50
CA PRO A 494 -7.32 7.51 -11.88
C PRO A 494 -6.10 7.99 -12.66
N THR A 495 -6.02 9.27 -13.01
CA THR A 495 -4.99 9.83 -13.90
C THR A 495 -3.70 10.24 -13.20
N GLY A 496 -3.49 9.88 -11.93
CA GLY A 496 -2.32 10.34 -11.21
C GLY A 496 -2.26 11.86 -10.98
N TRP A 497 -1.23 12.32 -10.29
CA TRP A 497 -1.15 13.69 -9.75
C TRP A 497 -0.94 14.79 -10.79
N LYS A 498 -0.40 14.48 -11.95
CA LYS A 498 -0.09 15.47 -13.00
C LYS A 498 -0.51 15.04 -14.40
N ASP A 499 -1.22 13.93 -14.51
CA ASP A 499 -1.67 13.45 -15.80
C ASP A 499 -2.72 14.39 -16.39
N THR A 500 -2.52 14.72 -17.66
CA THR A 500 -3.41 15.61 -18.39
C THR A 500 -4.57 14.85 -19.00
N ILE A 501 -5.72 15.54 -19.08
CA ILE A 501 -6.92 14.98 -19.70
C ILE A 501 -6.69 14.79 -21.18
N LYS A 502 -6.95 13.61 -21.68
CA LYS A 502 -6.93 13.31 -23.11
C LYS A 502 -8.32 13.57 -23.72
N THR A 503 -8.35 13.98 -24.99
CA THR A 503 -9.58 14.16 -25.73
C THR A 503 -9.52 13.47 -27.09
N VAL A 504 -10.67 13.00 -27.57
CA VAL A 504 -10.80 12.36 -28.89
C VAL A 504 -12.11 12.78 -29.54
N THR A 505 -12.18 12.72 -30.89
CA THR A 505 -13.42 12.94 -31.63
C THR A 505 -13.86 11.66 -32.31
N LEU A 506 -15.04 11.15 -31.93
CA LEU A 506 -15.59 9.90 -32.43
C LEU A 506 -17.03 10.08 -32.93
N THR A 507 -17.49 9.18 -33.81
CA THR A 507 -18.90 9.10 -34.19
C THR A 507 -19.74 8.50 -33.07
N GLY A 508 -21.02 8.87 -32.98
CA GLY A 508 -21.94 8.27 -32.00
C GLY A 508 -22.05 6.75 -32.14
N ALA A 509 -21.96 6.22 -33.36
CA ALA A 509 -21.91 4.77 -33.58
C ALA A 509 -20.70 4.13 -32.91
N ARG A 510 -19.50 4.71 -33.04
CA ARG A 510 -18.26 4.19 -32.45
C ARG A 510 -18.30 4.30 -30.92
N ILE A 511 -18.81 5.41 -30.39
CA ILE A 511 -18.98 5.58 -28.93
C ILE A 511 -19.89 4.50 -28.36
N ASN A 512 -21.06 4.25 -28.99
CA ASN A 512 -21.98 3.20 -28.59
C ASN A 512 -21.33 1.80 -28.64
N GLU A 513 -20.46 1.55 -29.61
CA GLU A 513 -19.72 0.30 -29.70
C GLU A 513 -18.75 0.14 -28.52
N LEU A 514 -17.93 1.16 -28.22
CA LEU A 514 -17.00 1.15 -27.07
C LEU A 514 -17.74 0.90 -25.75
N VAL A 515 -18.84 1.61 -25.51
CA VAL A 515 -19.63 1.44 -24.28
C VAL A 515 -20.21 0.04 -24.17
N ARG A 516 -20.65 -0.54 -25.30
CA ARG A 516 -21.25 -1.88 -25.31
C ARG A 516 -20.24 -3.01 -25.17
N GLN A 517 -19.06 -2.85 -25.78
CA GLN A 517 -18.05 -3.90 -25.83
C GLN A 517 -17.03 -3.79 -24.70
N GLY A 518 -16.96 -2.63 -24.04
CA GLY A 518 -15.83 -2.30 -23.19
C GLY A 518 -14.55 -2.10 -24.01
N PHE A 519 -13.40 -2.18 -23.38
CA PHE A 519 -12.13 -2.12 -24.07
C PHE A 519 -11.24 -3.30 -23.67
N ASP A 520 -10.50 -3.80 -24.64
CA ASP A 520 -9.52 -4.87 -24.48
C ASP A 520 -8.13 -4.22 -24.41
N LEU A 521 -7.69 -3.93 -23.19
CA LEU A 521 -6.46 -3.18 -22.94
C LEU A 521 -5.19 -3.95 -23.38
N TYR A 522 -5.23 -5.28 -23.27
CA TYR A 522 -4.04 -6.14 -23.48
C TYR A 522 -4.14 -7.04 -24.70
N GLY A 523 -5.23 -6.99 -25.45
CA GLY A 523 -5.45 -7.83 -26.63
C GLY A 523 -5.69 -9.31 -26.29
N ASP A 524 -6.13 -9.61 -25.09
CA ASP A 524 -6.39 -10.98 -24.60
C ASP A 524 -7.87 -11.38 -24.67
N GLY A 525 -8.72 -10.49 -25.18
CA GLY A 525 -10.16 -10.70 -25.30
C GLY A 525 -10.97 -10.41 -24.04
N LYS A 526 -10.34 -9.95 -22.97
CA LYS A 526 -10.99 -9.52 -21.74
C LYS A 526 -11.20 -8.01 -21.76
N THR A 527 -12.39 -7.56 -21.42
CA THR A 527 -12.79 -6.17 -21.60
C THR A 527 -13.20 -5.50 -20.30
N TYR A 528 -12.77 -4.25 -20.17
CA TYR A 528 -13.13 -3.37 -19.06
C TYR A 528 -14.37 -2.53 -19.40
N PRO A 529 -15.29 -2.31 -18.45
CA PRO A 529 -16.47 -1.51 -18.71
C PRO A 529 -16.15 -0.03 -18.80
N TYR A 530 -16.79 0.64 -19.77
CA TYR A 530 -16.85 2.09 -19.82
C TYR A 530 -18.21 2.61 -19.33
N ILE A 531 -18.20 3.76 -18.69
CA ILE A 531 -19.37 4.58 -18.47
C ILE A 531 -19.32 5.77 -19.44
N LEU A 532 -20.40 5.98 -20.18
CA LEU A 532 -20.61 7.20 -20.94
C LEU A 532 -21.26 8.25 -20.03
N VAL A 533 -20.54 9.36 -19.83
CA VAL A 533 -21.00 10.46 -18.98
C VAL A 533 -21.50 11.60 -19.86
N THR A 534 -22.80 11.86 -19.80
CA THR A 534 -23.49 12.86 -20.63
C THR A 534 -24.39 13.77 -19.83
N LYS A 535 -24.81 14.86 -20.44
CA LYS A 535 -25.89 15.69 -19.85
C LYS A 535 -27.18 14.91 -19.85
N LYS A 536 -27.97 15.06 -18.80
CA LYS A 536 -29.26 14.39 -18.65
C LYS A 536 -30.15 14.58 -19.86
N GLY A 537 -30.67 13.45 -20.39
CA GLY A 537 -31.50 13.44 -21.58
C GLY A 537 -30.74 13.63 -22.90
N PHE A 538 -29.41 13.53 -22.89
CA PHE A 538 -28.59 13.53 -24.10
C PHE A 538 -28.79 12.20 -24.88
N SER A 539 -28.80 12.29 -26.21
CA SER A 539 -28.93 11.12 -27.08
C SER A 539 -27.86 11.16 -28.16
N LEU A 540 -27.10 10.07 -28.28
CA LEU A 540 -26.11 9.91 -29.34
C LEU A 540 -26.78 9.65 -30.69
N GLU A 541 -26.48 10.51 -31.66
CA GLU A 541 -26.82 10.30 -33.06
C GLU A 541 -25.69 9.51 -33.74
N PRO A 542 -25.95 8.33 -34.35
CA PRO A 542 -24.88 7.44 -34.84
C PRO A 542 -23.89 8.10 -35.79
N ASP A 543 -24.37 8.94 -36.68
CA ASP A 543 -23.56 9.55 -37.75
C ASP A 543 -22.92 10.90 -37.35
N LYS A 544 -23.26 11.40 -36.18
CA LYS A 544 -22.71 12.67 -35.66
C LYS A 544 -21.41 12.43 -34.92
N THR A 545 -20.47 13.33 -35.07
CA THR A 545 -19.21 13.31 -34.30
C THR A 545 -19.33 14.11 -33.03
N TYR A 546 -18.68 13.63 -31.98
CA TYR A 546 -18.65 14.24 -30.67
C TYR A 546 -17.20 14.30 -30.17
N LYS A 547 -16.86 15.39 -29.48
CA LYS A 547 -15.61 15.51 -28.74
C LYS A 547 -15.80 14.89 -27.36
N LEU A 548 -14.98 13.91 -27.03
CA LEU A 548 -14.98 13.22 -25.75
C LEU A 548 -13.77 13.61 -24.92
N ALA A 549 -13.98 13.80 -23.61
CA ALA A 549 -12.91 13.65 -22.63
C ALA A 549 -12.79 12.18 -22.23
N ILE A 550 -11.57 11.72 -22.03
CA ILE A 550 -11.28 10.33 -21.68
C ILE A 550 -10.67 10.29 -20.30
N CYS A 551 -11.16 9.37 -19.47
CA CYS A 551 -10.62 9.08 -18.15
C CYS A 551 -10.35 7.58 -18.04
N GLY A 552 -9.17 7.23 -17.55
CA GLY A 552 -8.72 5.84 -17.42
C GLY A 552 -8.07 5.31 -18.69
N ALA A 553 -8.20 4.01 -18.95
CA ALA A 553 -7.53 3.36 -20.09
C ALA A 553 -7.88 4.00 -21.41
N THR A 554 -6.90 4.57 -22.05
CA THR A 554 -7.02 5.26 -23.33
C THR A 554 -6.58 4.41 -24.51
N ASP A 555 -5.85 3.31 -24.27
CA ASP A 555 -5.18 2.50 -25.29
C ASP A 555 -6.15 1.96 -26.37
N ALA A 556 -7.36 1.56 -25.96
CA ALA A 556 -8.37 1.14 -26.92
C ALA A 556 -8.84 2.27 -27.85
N VAL A 557 -8.67 3.50 -27.41
CA VAL A 557 -9.06 4.71 -28.15
C VAL A 557 -7.86 5.31 -28.86
N GLU A 558 -6.64 5.03 -28.43
CA GLU A 558 -5.39 5.46 -29.09
C GLU A 558 -5.27 4.90 -30.51
N ALA A 559 -5.77 3.70 -30.72
CA ALA A 559 -5.86 3.10 -32.05
C ALA A 559 -6.72 3.90 -33.04
N GLU A 560 -7.58 4.80 -32.57
CA GLU A 560 -8.40 5.69 -33.40
C GLU A 560 -7.61 6.88 -34.00
N GLY A 561 -6.36 7.11 -33.54
CA GLY A 561 -5.40 8.03 -34.18
C GLY A 561 -5.65 9.52 -34.02
N ASN A 562 -6.61 9.94 -33.19
CA ASN A 562 -7.02 11.34 -33.01
C ASN A 562 -7.04 11.81 -31.55
N ILE A 563 -6.20 11.21 -30.71
CA ILE A 563 -6.09 11.62 -29.31
C ILE A 563 -5.26 12.89 -29.20
N LEU A 564 -5.79 13.86 -28.49
CA LEU A 564 -5.15 15.14 -28.21
C LEU A 564 -4.98 15.29 -26.71
N ASP A 565 -3.79 15.66 -26.30
CA ASP A 565 -3.53 16.11 -24.95
C ASP A 565 -4.12 17.51 -24.74
N SER A 566 -4.94 17.69 -23.70
CA SER A 566 -5.55 18.98 -23.40
C SER A 566 -4.60 19.95 -22.71
N GLY A 567 -3.53 19.45 -22.09
CA GLY A 567 -2.64 20.21 -21.23
C GLY A 567 -3.28 20.60 -19.87
N ILE A 568 -4.47 20.07 -19.55
CA ILE A 568 -5.20 20.33 -18.30
C ILE A 568 -5.03 19.13 -17.39
N ALA A 569 -4.57 19.35 -16.17
CA ALA A 569 -4.44 18.29 -15.17
C ALA A 569 -5.80 17.74 -14.74
N GLY A 570 -5.93 16.42 -14.71
CA GLY A 570 -7.19 15.75 -14.39
C GLY A 570 -7.66 16.06 -12.97
N LEU A 571 -6.75 15.92 -12.00
CA LEU A 571 -7.06 16.18 -10.58
C LEU A 571 -7.52 17.63 -10.37
N GLU A 572 -6.77 18.62 -10.86
CA GLU A 572 -7.12 20.05 -10.74
C GLU A 572 -8.52 20.36 -11.28
N SER A 573 -8.95 19.67 -12.34
CA SER A 573 -10.30 19.87 -12.89
C SER A 573 -11.41 19.36 -11.96
N VAL A 574 -11.13 18.32 -11.19
CA VAL A 574 -12.07 17.77 -10.19
C VAL A 574 -12.10 18.69 -8.95
N GLU A 575 -10.95 19.16 -8.50
CA GLU A 575 -10.81 20.14 -7.41
C GLU A 575 -11.57 21.43 -7.71
N GLU A 576 -11.36 22.00 -8.89
CA GLU A 576 -12.07 23.22 -9.32
C GLU A 576 -13.58 23.00 -9.33
N MET A 577 -14.03 21.85 -9.82
CA MET A 577 -15.46 21.54 -9.83
C MET A 577 -16.02 21.37 -8.42
N MET A 578 -15.33 20.64 -7.53
CA MET A 578 -15.78 20.38 -6.16
C MET A 578 -15.80 21.68 -5.32
N SER A 579 -14.81 22.54 -5.50
CA SER A 579 -14.73 23.85 -4.82
C SER A 579 -15.87 24.81 -5.17
N ALA A 580 -16.64 24.54 -6.21
CA ALA A 580 -17.83 25.31 -6.55
C ALA A 580 -19.04 25.02 -5.64
N TYR A 581 -18.94 24.02 -4.76
CA TYR A 581 -20.01 23.59 -3.87
C TYR A 581 -19.57 23.75 -2.41
N GLU A 582 -20.41 24.36 -1.57
CA GLU A 582 -20.23 24.37 -0.12
C GLU A 582 -20.45 22.97 0.48
N SER A 583 -21.44 22.23 -0.07
CA SER A 583 -21.70 20.84 0.22
C SER A 583 -22.10 20.09 -1.06
N PHE A 584 -21.74 18.83 -1.16
CA PHE A 584 -21.94 18.01 -2.35
C PHE A 584 -22.62 16.67 -2.03
N SER A 585 -23.47 16.23 -2.94
CA SER A 585 -24.15 14.93 -2.85
C SER A 585 -24.32 14.32 -4.26
N ALA A 586 -24.69 13.07 -4.35
CA ALA A 586 -24.92 12.39 -5.63
C ALA A 586 -25.96 13.12 -6.51
N LYS A 587 -26.88 13.88 -5.92
CA LYS A 587 -27.89 14.69 -6.65
C LYS A 587 -27.29 15.86 -7.42
N ASP A 588 -26.09 16.32 -7.04
CA ASP A 588 -25.38 17.43 -7.69
C ASP A 588 -24.64 16.95 -8.95
N ILE A 589 -24.52 15.64 -9.12
CA ILE A 589 -24.08 15.01 -10.35
C ILE A 589 -25.25 15.03 -11.34
N ILE A 590 -25.45 16.16 -12.02
CA ILE A 590 -26.56 16.34 -12.98
C ILE A 590 -26.33 15.58 -14.30
N TRP A 591 -25.18 14.97 -14.45
CA TRP A 591 -24.80 14.14 -15.60
C TRP A 591 -25.10 12.66 -15.31
N GLU A 592 -25.57 11.94 -16.31
CA GLU A 592 -25.90 10.50 -16.25
C GLU A 592 -25.05 9.67 -17.21
#